data_baa9159654e73d6f42d54c15d1007f6d
#
_entry.id   baa9159654e73d6f42d54c15d1007f6d
#
_cell.length_a   1.000
_cell.length_b   1.000
_cell.length_c   1.000
_cell.angle_alpha   90.00
_cell.angle_beta   90.00
_cell.angle_gamma   90.00
#
_symmetry.space_group_name_H-M   'P 1'
#
loop_
_entity.id
_entity.type
_entity.pdbx_description
1 polymer ?
#
loop_
_entity_poly.entity_id
_entity_poly.type
_entity_poly.pdbx_seq_one_letter_code
_entity_poly.pdbx_strand_id
1 'polypeptide(L)'
;MNVIIVDDEPLAHEVLETYISKVSNLNLVKNCYNALEAKEVLQNEQVDLMFLDIQMPQLTGLEFVRSMTQLPLVVFTTAYAEYALESYEIDAVDYLVKPIALEQFLKAINKAQDRYDQENESKEDGDDYFFVKADKKLVKLFYNDILYIEGLKDYVIIRTNNGRVITLQTMKSLEAKLANKNFKRVHRSYILNKSKIKALLGNVVEIMEGGKEKHIPIGKNYRDELFEEINSKKI
;
A
#
# COMPACT_ATOMS: atom_id res chain seq x y z
N MET A 1 -9.51 8.95 3.80
CA MET A 1 -10.05 7.65 3.28
C MET A 1 -11.21 7.93 2.32
N ASN A 2 -11.23 7.26 1.16
CA ASN A 2 -12.36 7.23 0.25
C ASN A 2 -13.41 6.23 0.75
N VAL A 3 -14.65 6.68 0.86
CA VAL A 3 -15.73 5.93 1.52
C VAL A 3 -16.88 5.69 0.55
N ILE A 4 -17.49 4.51 0.61
CA ILE A 4 -18.79 4.25 0.01
C ILE A 4 -19.80 3.83 1.07
N ILE A 5 -21.08 4.11 0.80
CA ILE A 5 -22.20 3.62 1.61
C ILE A 5 -22.97 2.62 0.74
N VAL A 6 -23.30 1.47 1.30
CA VAL A 6 -24.05 0.41 0.62
C VAL A 6 -25.22 0.01 1.51
N ASP A 7 -26.39 0.49 1.15
CA ASP A 7 -27.63 0.32 1.94
C ASP A 7 -28.83 0.51 1.01
N ASP A 8 -29.86 -0.30 1.08
CA ASP A 8 -31.05 -0.15 0.25
C ASP A 8 -32.03 0.91 0.79
N GLU A 9 -31.81 1.38 2.02
CA GLU A 9 -32.62 2.41 2.67
C GLU A 9 -32.09 3.82 2.45
N PRO A 10 -32.80 4.75 1.74
CA PRO A 10 -32.34 6.12 1.53
C PRO A 10 -32.05 6.90 2.81
N LEU A 11 -32.82 6.67 3.89
CA LEU A 11 -32.60 7.34 5.17
C LEU A 11 -31.26 6.97 5.83
N ALA A 12 -30.77 5.76 5.63
CA ALA A 12 -29.47 5.35 6.13
C ALA A 12 -28.34 6.14 5.43
N HIS A 13 -28.47 6.37 4.12
CA HIS A 13 -27.55 7.23 3.36
C HIS A 13 -27.52 8.66 3.91
N GLU A 14 -28.67 9.30 4.12
CA GLU A 14 -28.75 10.67 4.64
C GLU A 14 -28.06 10.83 6.00
N VAL A 15 -28.23 9.86 6.89
CA VAL A 15 -27.59 9.85 8.21
C VAL A 15 -26.08 9.73 8.10
N LEU A 16 -25.60 8.74 7.33
CA LEU A 16 -24.17 8.49 7.17
C LEU A 16 -23.48 9.63 6.39
N GLU A 17 -24.09 10.17 5.34
CA GLU A 17 -23.61 11.37 4.63
C GLU A 17 -23.42 12.55 5.58
N THR A 18 -24.45 12.81 6.42
CA THR A 18 -24.38 13.88 7.41
C THR A 18 -23.20 13.69 8.38
N TYR A 19 -22.89 12.45 8.76
CA TYR A 19 -21.79 12.16 9.66
C TYR A 19 -20.43 12.23 8.95
N ILE A 20 -20.32 11.66 7.73
CA ILE A 20 -19.12 11.69 6.90
C ILE A 20 -18.73 13.13 6.61
N SER A 21 -19.69 14.01 6.28
CA SER A 21 -19.42 15.43 5.98
C SER A 21 -18.78 16.21 7.14
N LYS A 22 -18.94 15.73 8.39
CA LYS A 22 -18.36 16.35 9.59
C LYS A 22 -16.94 15.87 9.89
N VAL A 23 -16.43 14.90 9.16
CA VAL A 23 -15.11 14.27 9.37
C VAL A 23 -14.21 14.57 8.19
N SER A 24 -13.24 15.48 8.37
CA SER A 24 -12.44 16.07 7.29
C SER A 24 -11.56 15.09 6.51
N ASN A 25 -11.21 13.94 7.09
CA ASN A 25 -10.38 12.91 6.45
C ASN A 25 -11.18 11.82 5.73
N LEU A 26 -12.49 11.97 5.62
CA LEU A 26 -13.38 11.09 4.85
C LEU A 26 -13.86 11.79 3.58
N ASN A 27 -13.83 11.08 2.47
CA ASN A 27 -14.34 11.52 1.19
C ASN A 27 -15.38 10.51 0.68
N LEU A 28 -16.67 10.92 0.66
CA LEU A 28 -17.72 10.07 0.12
C LEU A 28 -17.59 9.99 -1.42
N VAL A 29 -17.30 8.81 -1.93
CA VAL A 29 -17.16 8.54 -3.36
C VAL A 29 -18.53 8.29 -4.00
N LYS A 30 -19.32 7.40 -3.41
CA LYS A 30 -20.64 7.04 -3.97
C LYS A 30 -21.56 6.40 -2.92
N ASN A 31 -22.86 6.60 -3.13
CA ASN A 31 -23.94 5.82 -2.52
C ASN A 31 -24.30 4.65 -3.44
N CYS A 32 -24.40 3.46 -2.89
CA CYS A 32 -24.81 2.25 -3.60
C CYS A 32 -26.06 1.69 -2.91
N TYR A 33 -27.08 1.40 -3.67
CA TYR A 33 -28.36 0.92 -3.15
C TYR A 33 -28.49 -0.61 -3.16
N ASN A 34 -27.46 -1.31 -3.59
CA ASN A 34 -27.37 -2.75 -3.60
C ASN A 34 -25.92 -3.23 -3.80
N ALA A 35 -25.70 -4.51 -3.58
CA ALA A 35 -24.39 -5.14 -3.69
C ALA A 35 -23.78 -5.09 -5.12
N LEU A 36 -24.61 -5.07 -6.16
CA LEU A 36 -24.11 -5.02 -7.55
C LEU A 36 -23.52 -3.65 -7.89
N GLU A 37 -24.17 -2.57 -7.46
CA GLU A 37 -23.64 -1.21 -7.59
C GLU A 37 -22.33 -1.05 -6.81
N ALA A 38 -22.27 -1.59 -5.58
CA ALA A 38 -21.05 -1.57 -4.79
C ALA A 38 -19.90 -2.30 -5.51
N LYS A 39 -20.16 -3.46 -6.11
CA LYS A 39 -19.18 -4.22 -6.88
C LYS A 39 -18.66 -3.43 -8.07
N GLU A 40 -19.51 -2.73 -8.80
CA GLU A 40 -19.11 -1.88 -9.93
C GLU A 40 -18.19 -0.74 -9.47
N VAL A 41 -18.52 -0.09 -8.35
CA VAL A 41 -17.69 0.99 -7.78
C VAL A 41 -16.34 0.45 -7.35
N LEU A 42 -16.29 -0.68 -6.65
CA LEU A 42 -15.04 -1.30 -6.20
C LEU A 42 -14.12 -1.75 -7.34
N GLN A 43 -14.65 -1.94 -8.56
CA GLN A 43 -13.84 -2.26 -9.74
C GLN A 43 -13.25 -1.03 -10.42
N ASN A 44 -13.90 0.14 -10.29
CA ASN A 44 -13.57 1.33 -11.07
C ASN A 44 -12.95 2.46 -10.21
N GLU A 45 -13.16 2.44 -8.90
CA GLU A 45 -12.74 3.48 -7.99
C GLU A 45 -11.87 2.92 -6.86
N GLN A 46 -10.98 3.73 -6.34
CA GLN A 46 -10.25 3.39 -5.13
C GLN A 46 -11.12 3.68 -3.92
N VAL A 47 -11.50 2.64 -3.20
CA VAL A 47 -12.30 2.70 -1.98
C VAL A 47 -11.47 2.15 -0.82
N ASP A 48 -11.40 2.92 0.27
CA ASP A 48 -10.64 2.54 1.46
C ASP A 48 -11.53 1.99 2.57
N LEU A 49 -12.78 2.45 2.64
CA LEU A 49 -13.76 2.07 3.66
C LEU A 49 -15.16 1.93 3.05
N MET A 50 -15.88 0.91 3.47
CA MET A 50 -17.26 0.65 3.07
C MET A 50 -18.16 0.52 4.31
N PHE A 51 -19.20 1.37 4.41
CA PHE A 51 -20.35 1.09 5.27
C PHE A 51 -21.30 0.18 4.52
N LEU A 52 -21.62 -0.97 5.08
CA LEU A 52 -22.36 -2.02 4.38
C LEU A 52 -23.52 -2.52 5.23
N ASP A 53 -24.73 -2.32 4.75
CA ASP A 53 -25.89 -2.93 5.41
C ASP A 53 -25.85 -4.45 5.28
N ILE A 54 -26.19 -5.13 6.39
CA ILE A 54 -26.24 -6.59 6.40
C ILE A 54 -27.45 -7.09 5.63
N GLN A 55 -28.60 -6.44 5.77
CA GLN A 55 -29.86 -6.89 5.20
C GLN A 55 -30.25 -6.08 3.96
N MET A 56 -29.82 -6.53 2.81
CA MET A 56 -30.22 -5.96 1.52
C MET A 56 -30.99 -7.00 0.68
N PRO A 57 -31.88 -6.55 -0.21
CA PRO A 57 -32.56 -7.43 -1.16
C PRO A 57 -31.58 -8.18 -2.06
N GLN A 58 -31.93 -9.42 -2.43
CA GLN A 58 -31.18 -10.30 -3.36
C GLN A 58 -29.87 -10.84 -2.83
N LEU A 59 -28.99 -10.01 -2.27
CA LEU A 59 -27.69 -10.43 -1.76
C LEU A 59 -27.41 -9.66 -0.46
N THR A 60 -27.30 -10.38 0.65
CA THR A 60 -26.98 -9.79 1.95
C THR A 60 -25.56 -9.25 1.99
N GLY A 61 -25.28 -8.26 2.85
CA GLY A 61 -23.93 -7.71 3.01
C GLY A 61 -22.90 -8.77 3.41
N LEU A 62 -23.29 -9.74 4.24
CA LEU A 62 -22.41 -10.84 4.63
C LEU A 62 -22.08 -11.78 3.44
N GLU A 63 -23.08 -12.12 2.63
CA GLU A 63 -22.86 -12.92 1.41
C GLU A 63 -22.02 -12.16 0.38
N PHE A 64 -22.25 -10.85 0.25
CA PHE A 64 -21.44 -9.98 -0.62
C PHE A 64 -19.98 -10.02 -0.22
N VAL A 65 -19.65 -9.81 1.04
CA VAL A 65 -18.27 -9.86 1.55
C VAL A 65 -17.64 -11.23 1.30
N ARG A 66 -18.35 -12.33 1.56
CA ARG A 66 -17.85 -13.71 1.30
C ARG A 66 -17.60 -14.01 -0.17
N SER A 67 -18.29 -13.30 -1.07
CA SER A 67 -18.14 -13.49 -2.53
C SER A 67 -16.93 -12.76 -3.12
N MET A 68 -16.31 -11.84 -2.39
CA MET A 68 -15.22 -10.98 -2.85
C MET A 68 -13.86 -11.51 -2.37
N THR A 69 -12.85 -11.40 -3.23
CA THR A 69 -11.46 -11.78 -2.90
C THR A 69 -10.62 -10.64 -2.33
N GLN A 70 -11.00 -9.42 -2.63
CA GLN A 70 -10.37 -8.20 -2.10
C GLN A 70 -11.47 -7.22 -1.73
N LEU A 71 -11.39 -6.70 -0.52
CA LEU A 71 -12.35 -5.75 0.04
C LEU A 71 -11.62 -4.55 0.65
N PRO A 72 -12.23 -3.36 0.65
CA PRO A 72 -11.82 -2.28 1.53
C PRO A 72 -12.08 -2.66 2.99
N LEU A 73 -11.71 -1.80 3.92
CA LEU A 73 -12.17 -1.89 5.30
C LEU A 73 -13.71 -1.86 5.33
N VAL A 74 -14.31 -2.73 6.14
CA VAL A 74 -15.77 -2.86 6.23
C VAL A 74 -16.25 -2.51 7.61
N VAL A 75 -17.22 -1.59 7.68
CA VAL A 75 -18.06 -1.33 8.86
C VAL A 75 -19.47 -1.75 8.49
N PHE A 76 -19.98 -2.77 9.17
CA PHE A 76 -21.37 -3.20 8.95
C PHE A 76 -22.36 -2.27 9.62
N THR A 77 -23.50 -2.08 8.95
CA THR A 77 -24.69 -1.45 9.54
C THR A 77 -25.82 -2.48 9.60
N THR A 78 -26.67 -2.45 10.64
CA THR A 78 -27.75 -3.42 10.78
C THR A 78 -28.84 -2.92 11.71
N ALA A 79 -30.08 -3.32 11.46
CA ALA A 79 -31.20 -3.11 12.41
C ALA A 79 -31.19 -4.10 13.60
N TYR A 80 -30.39 -5.18 13.54
CA TYR A 80 -30.41 -6.28 14.48
C TYR A 80 -29.05 -6.51 15.15
N ALA A 81 -29.00 -6.34 16.47
CA ALA A 81 -27.76 -6.49 17.26
C ALA A 81 -27.20 -7.95 17.26
N GLU A 82 -28.03 -8.95 16.98
CA GLU A 82 -27.65 -10.37 16.96
C GLU A 82 -26.69 -10.72 15.84
N TYR A 83 -26.72 -10.02 14.71
CA TYR A 83 -25.77 -10.24 13.61
C TYR A 83 -24.32 -9.87 13.95
N ALA A 84 -24.10 -9.04 14.95
CA ALA A 84 -22.76 -8.75 15.46
C ALA A 84 -22.08 -10.00 16.03
N LEU A 85 -22.84 -11.03 16.43
CA LEU A 85 -22.32 -12.27 16.98
C LEU A 85 -22.02 -13.34 15.88
N GLU A 86 -22.79 -13.37 14.79
CA GLU A 86 -22.61 -14.35 13.71
C GLU A 86 -21.45 -14.03 12.77
N SER A 87 -20.97 -12.80 12.82
CA SER A 87 -19.96 -12.29 11.90
C SER A 87 -18.52 -12.43 12.40
N TYR A 88 -18.27 -13.21 13.44
CA TYR A 88 -16.92 -13.50 13.96
C TYR A 88 -15.96 -14.11 12.93
N GLU A 89 -16.48 -14.62 11.82
CA GLU A 89 -15.69 -15.15 10.70
C GLU A 89 -15.26 -14.10 9.68
N ILE A 90 -15.81 -12.88 9.77
CA ILE A 90 -15.51 -11.78 8.84
C ILE A 90 -14.70 -10.74 9.60
N ASP A 91 -13.52 -10.42 9.09
CA ASP A 91 -12.63 -9.39 9.67
C ASP A 91 -13.15 -7.96 9.41
N ALA A 92 -14.33 -7.64 9.98
CA ALA A 92 -14.90 -6.30 9.94
C ALA A 92 -14.22 -5.38 10.95
N VAL A 93 -14.18 -4.09 10.63
CA VAL A 93 -13.65 -3.05 11.52
C VAL A 93 -14.58 -2.85 12.72
N ASP A 94 -15.88 -2.73 12.46
CA ASP A 94 -16.90 -2.53 13.49
C ASP A 94 -18.32 -2.86 12.98
N TYR A 95 -19.28 -2.81 13.90
CA TYR A 95 -20.71 -3.01 13.66
C TYR A 95 -21.50 -1.85 14.26
N LEU A 96 -22.36 -1.23 13.44
CA LEU A 96 -23.22 -0.12 13.84
C LEU A 96 -24.67 -0.55 13.81
N VAL A 97 -25.33 -0.54 14.97
CA VAL A 97 -26.75 -0.85 15.07
C VAL A 97 -27.57 0.39 14.74
N LYS A 98 -28.54 0.26 13.83
CA LYS A 98 -29.50 1.31 13.51
C LYS A 98 -30.56 1.48 14.66
N PRO A 99 -30.88 2.72 15.06
CA PRO A 99 -30.43 4.00 14.52
C PRO A 99 -28.96 4.31 14.92
N ILE A 100 -28.14 4.66 13.93
CA ILE A 100 -26.70 4.87 14.14
C ILE A 100 -26.48 6.15 14.96
N ALA A 101 -25.94 6.00 16.16
CA ALA A 101 -25.56 7.13 17.00
C ALA A 101 -24.22 7.73 16.52
N LEU A 102 -24.09 9.06 16.51
CA LEU A 102 -22.87 9.75 16.11
C LEU A 102 -21.63 9.29 16.90
N GLU A 103 -21.79 9.01 18.19
CA GLU A 103 -20.71 8.52 19.05
C GLU A 103 -20.18 7.15 18.56
N GLN A 104 -21.06 6.24 18.18
CA GLN A 104 -20.69 4.93 17.66
C GLN A 104 -20.03 5.04 16.29
N PHE A 105 -20.56 5.89 15.41
CA PHE A 105 -19.95 6.18 14.12
C PHE A 105 -18.50 6.70 14.29
N LEU A 106 -18.27 7.68 15.17
CA LEU A 106 -16.93 8.21 15.42
C LEU A 106 -15.97 7.16 15.97
N LYS A 107 -16.44 6.25 16.85
CA LYS A 107 -15.63 5.13 17.35
C LYS A 107 -15.25 4.18 16.21
N ALA A 108 -16.18 3.85 15.33
CA ALA A 108 -15.92 3.00 14.17
C ALA A 108 -14.93 3.65 13.20
N ILE A 109 -15.05 4.97 12.96
CA ILE A 109 -14.09 5.70 12.12
C ILE A 109 -12.68 5.70 12.74
N ASN A 110 -12.54 5.90 14.04
CA ASN A 110 -11.22 5.84 14.68
C ASN A 110 -10.59 4.45 14.52
N LYS A 111 -11.35 3.37 14.73
CA LYS A 111 -10.88 2.01 14.48
C LYS A 111 -10.49 1.78 13.01
N ALA A 112 -11.31 2.31 12.08
CA ALA A 112 -11.02 2.24 10.65
C ALA A 112 -9.74 2.99 10.30
N GLN A 113 -9.54 4.18 10.88
CA GLN A 113 -8.32 4.96 10.67
C GLN A 113 -7.08 4.23 11.19
N ASP A 114 -7.14 3.70 12.42
CA ASP A 114 -6.03 2.93 13.01
C ASP A 114 -5.66 1.71 12.13
N ARG A 115 -6.65 0.96 11.61
CA ARG A 115 -6.41 -0.16 10.69
C ARG A 115 -5.86 0.33 9.34
N TYR A 116 -6.43 1.40 8.79
CA TYR A 116 -5.98 1.98 7.53
C TYR A 116 -4.52 2.43 7.61
N ASP A 117 -4.14 3.09 8.71
CA ASP A 117 -2.78 3.54 8.94
C ASP A 117 -1.84 2.34 9.13
N GLN A 118 -2.22 1.32 9.91
CA GLN A 118 -1.47 0.06 10.05
C GLN A 118 -1.34 -0.70 8.71
N GLU A 119 -2.39 -0.77 7.90
CA GLU A 119 -2.32 -1.41 6.59
C GLU A 119 -1.51 -0.59 5.59
N ASN A 120 -1.51 0.73 5.69
CA ASN A 120 -0.68 1.60 4.86
C ASN A 120 0.75 1.69 5.39
N GLU A 121 0.97 1.70 6.69
CA GLU A 121 2.28 1.47 7.29
C GLU A 121 2.80 0.07 6.92
N SER A 122 1.97 -0.96 6.91
CA SER A 122 2.34 -2.30 6.44
C SER A 122 2.37 -2.42 4.90
N LYS A 123 1.76 -1.51 4.14
CA LYS A 123 1.94 -1.38 2.68
C LYS A 123 3.16 -0.52 2.34
N GLU A 124 3.49 0.47 3.14
CA GLU A 124 4.81 1.10 3.18
C GLU A 124 5.86 0.15 3.80
N ASP A 125 5.49 -0.71 4.76
CA ASP A 125 6.25 -1.80 5.38
C ASP A 125 6.03 -3.18 4.75
N GLY A 126 5.32 -3.31 3.66
CA GLY A 126 5.20 -4.57 2.91
C GLY A 126 6.58 -5.15 2.62
N ASP A 127 7.13 -5.93 3.56
CA ASP A 127 8.49 -6.44 3.61
C ASP A 127 9.51 -5.39 3.13
N ASP A 128 9.58 -4.23 3.80
CA ASP A 128 10.58 -3.20 3.52
C ASP A 128 11.99 -3.66 3.86
N TYR A 129 12.15 -4.95 4.14
CA TYR A 129 13.42 -5.58 4.40
C TYR A 129 13.53 -6.95 3.73
N PHE A 130 14.74 -7.41 3.61
CA PHE A 130 15.05 -8.78 3.25
C PHE A 130 16.29 -9.26 4.01
N PHE A 131 16.50 -10.57 4.02
CA PHE A 131 17.69 -11.14 4.62
C PHE A 131 18.72 -11.54 3.56
N VAL A 132 19.97 -11.20 3.81
CA VAL A 132 21.11 -11.71 3.02
C VAL A 132 22.06 -12.49 3.92
N LYS A 133 22.64 -13.54 3.37
CA LYS A 133 23.69 -14.28 4.06
C LYS A 133 25.02 -13.54 3.88
N ALA A 134 25.57 -13.02 4.95
CA ALA A 134 26.86 -12.34 4.99
C ALA A 134 27.64 -12.83 6.24
N ASP A 135 28.91 -13.14 6.10
CA ASP A 135 29.79 -13.57 7.19
C ASP A 135 29.19 -14.67 8.09
N LYS A 136 28.58 -15.68 7.48
CA LYS A 136 27.88 -16.79 8.18
C LYS A 136 26.63 -16.38 8.98
N LYS A 137 26.14 -15.16 8.82
CA LYS A 137 24.94 -14.63 9.47
C LYS A 137 23.87 -14.33 8.43
N LEU A 138 22.60 -14.29 8.88
CA LEU A 138 21.53 -13.66 8.14
C LEU A 138 21.43 -12.20 8.61
N VAL A 139 21.73 -11.28 7.71
CA VAL A 139 21.67 -9.84 7.99
C VAL A 139 20.36 -9.29 7.42
N LYS A 140 19.55 -8.65 8.26
CA LYS A 140 18.33 -7.94 7.88
C LYS A 140 18.71 -6.61 7.25
N LEU A 141 18.19 -6.30 6.08
CA LEU A 141 18.41 -5.06 5.34
C LEU A 141 17.08 -4.45 4.94
N PHE A 142 16.84 -3.22 5.36
CA PHE A 142 15.69 -2.45 4.92
C PHE A 142 15.95 -1.84 3.54
N TYR A 143 14.97 -1.93 2.62
CA TYR A 143 15.13 -1.36 1.26
C TYR A 143 15.43 0.13 1.29
N ASN A 144 14.81 0.89 2.20
CA ASN A 144 15.01 2.33 2.34
C ASN A 144 16.41 2.71 2.82
N ASP A 145 17.12 1.81 3.50
CA ASP A 145 18.50 2.04 3.92
C ASP A 145 19.52 1.82 2.79
N ILE A 146 19.14 1.07 1.75
CA ILE A 146 20.02 0.75 0.66
C ILE A 146 20.17 1.95 -0.28
N LEU A 147 21.40 2.37 -0.51
CA LEU A 147 21.76 3.44 -1.45
C LEU A 147 21.91 2.87 -2.86
N TYR A 148 22.76 1.86 -2.99
CA TYR A 148 23.02 1.13 -4.23
C TYR A 148 23.66 -0.21 -3.94
N ILE A 149 23.72 -1.04 -4.98
CA ILE A 149 24.34 -2.36 -4.96
C ILE A 149 25.42 -2.39 -6.02
N GLU A 150 26.62 -2.85 -5.64
CA GLU A 150 27.79 -2.91 -6.47
C GLU A 150 28.26 -4.36 -6.65
N GLY A 151 28.41 -4.80 -7.90
CA GLY A 151 28.95 -6.12 -8.23
C GLY A 151 30.48 -6.13 -8.19
N LEU A 152 31.06 -7.04 -7.43
CA LEU A 152 32.49 -7.24 -7.33
C LEU A 152 32.86 -8.72 -7.54
N LYS A 153 33.19 -9.10 -8.79
CA LYS A 153 33.43 -10.50 -9.18
C LYS A 153 32.28 -11.42 -8.74
N ASP A 154 32.53 -12.36 -7.85
CA ASP A 154 31.59 -13.35 -7.34
C ASP A 154 30.75 -12.83 -6.17
N TYR A 155 31.02 -11.62 -5.70
CA TYR A 155 30.34 -11.00 -4.57
C TYR A 155 29.56 -9.77 -5.00
N VAL A 156 28.61 -9.41 -4.17
CA VAL A 156 27.88 -8.17 -4.29
C VAL A 156 28.04 -7.37 -2.98
N ILE A 157 28.30 -6.09 -3.12
CA ILE A 157 28.37 -5.15 -2.00
C ILE A 157 27.08 -4.34 -1.98
N ILE A 158 26.29 -4.48 -0.92
CA ILE A 158 25.10 -3.68 -0.67
C ILE A 158 25.53 -2.50 0.19
N ARG A 159 25.43 -1.30 -0.35
CA ARG A 159 25.76 -0.04 0.33
C ARG A 159 24.51 0.52 0.99
N THR A 160 24.60 0.81 2.28
CA THR A 160 23.51 1.34 3.09
C THR A 160 23.90 2.66 3.75
N ASN A 161 22.93 3.37 4.30
CA ASN A 161 23.16 4.56 5.10
C ASN A 161 24.15 4.33 6.27
N ASN A 162 24.16 3.11 6.82
CA ASN A 162 24.91 2.73 8.01
C ASN A 162 26.18 1.92 7.72
N GLY A 163 26.54 1.74 6.45
CA GLY A 163 27.72 0.98 6.07
C GLY A 163 27.56 0.09 4.84
N ARG A 164 28.17 -1.10 4.86
CA ARG A 164 28.10 -2.03 3.73
C ARG A 164 27.91 -3.47 4.20
N VAL A 165 27.22 -4.26 3.38
CA VAL A 165 27.08 -5.70 3.55
C VAL A 165 27.59 -6.41 2.30
N ILE A 166 28.46 -7.40 2.48
CA ILE A 166 29.03 -8.19 1.38
C ILE A 166 28.36 -9.57 1.39
N THR A 167 27.82 -9.97 0.24
CA THR A 167 27.10 -11.24 0.11
C THR A 167 27.47 -11.97 -1.17
N LEU A 168 27.45 -13.31 -1.13
CA LEU A 168 27.63 -14.18 -2.29
C LEU A 168 26.31 -14.30 -3.05
N GLN A 169 26.07 -13.36 -3.94
CA GLN A 169 24.87 -13.26 -4.79
C GLN A 169 25.28 -12.78 -6.18
N THR A 170 24.44 -13.01 -7.18
CA THR A 170 24.64 -12.45 -8.51
C THR A 170 23.81 -11.18 -8.69
N MET A 171 24.32 -10.25 -9.50
CA MET A 171 23.58 -9.04 -9.87
C MET A 171 22.22 -9.37 -10.49
N LYS A 172 22.15 -10.43 -11.33
CA LYS A 172 20.91 -10.89 -11.96
C LYS A 172 19.89 -11.41 -10.94
N SER A 173 20.34 -12.17 -9.91
CA SER A 173 19.46 -12.67 -8.86
C SER A 173 18.89 -11.55 -8.01
N LEU A 174 19.71 -10.54 -7.66
CA LEU A 174 19.25 -9.38 -6.90
C LEU A 174 18.32 -8.48 -7.73
N GLU A 175 18.63 -8.24 -8.99
CA GLU A 175 17.76 -7.51 -9.91
C GLU A 175 16.36 -8.11 -9.98
N ALA A 176 16.24 -9.44 -10.12
CA ALA A 176 14.95 -10.12 -10.15
C ALA A 176 14.19 -10.00 -8.82
N LYS A 177 14.88 -10.11 -7.69
CA LYS A 177 14.27 -9.96 -6.35
C LYS A 177 13.82 -8.53 -6.04
N LEU A 178 14.49 -7.54 -6.63
CA LEU A 178 14.25 -6.12 -6.41
C LEU A 178 13.35 -5.49 -7.49
N ALA A 179 12.87 -6.26 -8.48
CA ALA A 179 12.13 -5.77 -9.64
C ALA A 179 10.86 -5.01 -9.27
N ASN A 180 10.14 -5.46 -8.23
CA ASN A 180 8.90 -4.85 -7.73
C ASN A 180 9.13 -3.79 -6.64
N LYS A 181 10.39 -3.45 -6.36
CA LYS A 181 10.78 -2.43 -5.39
C LYS A 181 11.40 -1.22 -6.15
N ASN A 182 11.71 -0.18 -5.44
CA ASN A 182 12.18 1.07 -6.05
C ASN A 182 13.65 1.01 -6.52
N PHE A 183 14.06 -0.12 -7.11
CA PHE A 183 15.43 -0.35 -7.59
C PHE A 183 15.49 -0.46 -9.12
N LYS A 184 16.59 0.01 -9.69
CA LYS A 184 16.85 -0.08 -11.13
C LYS A 184 18.29 -0.44 -11.39
N ARG A 185 18.53 -1.40 -12.29
CA ARG A 185 19.86 -1.67 -12.77
C ARG A 185 20.29 -0.59 -13.76
N VAL A 186 21.37 0.09 -13.48
CA VAL A 186 21.89 1.22 -14.28
C VAL A 186 23.22 0.92 -14.96
N HIS A 187 23.86 -0.17 -14.55
CA HIS A 187 25.12 -0.62 -15.13
C HIS A 187 25.27 -2.14 -14.95
N ARG A 188 26.16 -2.78 -15.72
CA ARG A 188 26.46 -4.21 -15.51
C ARG A 188 26.86 -4.56 -14.08
N SER A 189 27.43 -3.58 -13.35
CA SER A 189 27.89 -3.74 -11.97
C SER A 189 27.13 -2.89 -10.96
N TYR A 190 26.05 -2.17 -11.33
CA TYR A 190 25.33 -1.32 -10.38
C TYR A 190 23.81 -1.48 -10.51
N ILE A 191 23.16 -1.67 -9.34
CA ILE A 191 21.71 -1.51 -9.14
C ILE A 191 21.53 -0.34 -8.18
N LEU A 192 20.68 0.59 -8.50
CA LEU A 192 20.47 1.84 -7.78
C LEU A 192 19.09 1.86 -7.13
N ASN A 193 19.00 2.41 -5.91
CA ASN A 193 17.74 2.78 -5.32
C ASN A 193 17.30 4.13 -5.91
N LYS A 194 16.20 4.14 -6.67
CA LYS A 194 15.69 5.32 -7.37
C LYS A 194 15.33 6.47 -6.44
N SER A 195 14.89 6.18 -5.20
CA SER A 195 14.59 7.21 -4.20
C SER A 195 15.81 7.96 -3.68
N LYS A 196 17.03 7.44 -3.92
CA LYS A 196 18.29 8.03 -3.49
C LYS A 196 18.99 8.84 -4.59
N ILE A 197 18.40 8.92 -5.78
CA ILE A 197 18.92 9.74 -6.89
C ILE A 197 18.80 11.21 -6.50
N LYS A 198 19.91 11.93 -6.52
CA LYS A 198 19.96 13.39 -6.33
C LYS A 198 19.91 14.11 -7.67
N ALA A 199 20.70 13.65 -8.63
CA ALA A 199 20.78 14.25 -9.96
C ALA A 199 21.25 13.24 -11.02
N LEU A 200 20.95 13.56 -12.28
CA LEU A 200 21.52 12.90 -13.45
C LEU A 200 22.44 13.88 -14.18
N LEU A 201 23.70 13.50 -14.34
CA LEU A 201 24.73 14.28 -15.00
C LEU A 201 25.30 13.50 -16.20
N GLY A 202 24.73 13.71 -17.38
CA GLY A 202 25.16 12.99 -18.59
C GLY A 202 25.00 11.47 -18.47
N ASN A 203 26.11 10.74 -18.28
CA ASN A 203 26.13 9.29 -18.16
C ASN A 203 26.42 8.81 -16.72
N VAL A 204 26.16 9.64 -15.72
CA VAL A 204 26.31 9.30 -14.30
C VAL A 204 25.09 9.70 -13.50
N VAL A 205 24.82 8.90 -12.48
CA VAL A 205 23.82 9.22 -11.43
C VAL A 205 24.57 9.72 -10.22
N GLU A 206 24.13 10.85 -9.68
CA GLU A 206 24.63 11.40 -8.43
C GLU A 206 23.73 10.97 -7.26
N ILE A 207 24.36 10.46 -6.22
CA ILE A 207 23.73 10.11 -4.94
C ILE A 207 24.56 10.62 -3.78
N MET A 208 24.00 10.61 -2.57
CA MET A 208 24.74 10.91 -1.35
C MET A 208 25.17 9.63 -0.63
N GLU A 209 26.44 9.47 -0.31
CA GLU A 209 26.99 8.38 0.51
C GLU A 209 27.85 8.97 1.62
N GLY A 210 27.47 8.76 2.88
CA GLY A 210 28.22 9.28 4.04
C GLY A 210 28.46 10.80 4.02
N GLY A 211 27.50 11.58 3.53
CA GLY A 211 27.58 13.05 3.42
C GLY A 211 28.42 13.55 2.24
N LYS A 212 28.92 12.69 1.37
CA LYS A 212 29.67 13.05 0.17
C LYS A 212 28.92 12.63 -1.11
N GLU A 213 29.14 13.37 -2.18
CA GLU A 213 28.60 13.05 -3.48
C GLU A 213 29.32 11.83 -4.06
N LYS A 214 28.53 10.85 -4.49
CA LYS A 214 29.00 9.64 -5.18
C LYS A 214 28.41 9.59 -6.58
N HIS A 215 29.26 9.38 -7.58
CA HIS A 215 28.89 9.25 -8.97
C HIS A 215 28.87 7.78 -9.38
N ILE A 216 27.73 7.31 -9.86
CA ILE A 216 27.52 5.94 -10.34
C ILE A 216 27.36 5.98 -11.86
N PRO A 217 28.20 5.25 -12.63
CA PRO A 217 28.13 5.27 -14.08
C PRO A 217 26.87 4.59 -14.60
N ILE A 218 26.29 5.14 -15.65
CA ILE A 218 25.20 4.55 -16.41
C ILE A 218 25.79 3.79 -17.61
N GLY A 219 25.52 2.49 -17.68
CA GLY A 219 25.94 1.67 -18.82
C GLY A 219 25.08 1.99 -20.06
N LYS A 220 25.71 1.96 -21.25
CA LYS A 220 25.04 2.32 -22.52
C LYS A 220 23.71 1.59 -22.73
N ASN A 221 23.63 0.31 -22.37
CA ASN A 221 22.42 -0.53 -22.56
C ASN A 221 21.32 -0.27 -21.52
N TYR A 222 21.58 0.51 -20.47
CA TYR A 222 20.64 0.78 -19.37
C TYR A 222 20.14 2.23 -19.40
N ARG A 223 20.73 3.05 -20.27
CA ARG A 223 20.49 4.49 -20.30
C ARG A 223 19.08 4.85 -20.72
N ASP A 224 18.68 4.32 -21.86
CA ASP A 224 17.41 4.74 -22.49
C ASP A 224 16.24 4.41 -21.59
N GLU A 225 16.20 3.20 -21.01
CA GLU A 225 15.17 2.76 -20.10
C GLU A 225 15.12 3.58 -18.79
N LEU A 226 16.30 3.98 -18.25
CA LEU A 226 16.36 4.84 -17.07
C LEU A 226 15.84 6.26 -17.37
N PHE A 227 16.22 6.81 -18.53
CA PHE A 227 15.81 8.16 -18.93
C PHE A 227 14.31 8.23 -19.28
N GLU A 228 13.73 7.23 -19.92
CA GLU A 228 12.29 7.14 -20.16
C GLU A 228 11.52 7.16 -18.84
N GLU A 229 11.92 6.35 -17.87
CA GLU A 229 11.27 6.28 -16.56
C GLU A 229 11.37 7.61 -15.78
N ILE A 230 12.49 8.31 -15.85
CA ILE A 230 12.66 9.60 -15.18
C ILE A 230 11.91 10.71 -15.91
N ASN A 231 11.95 10.73 -17.24
CA ASN A 231 11.24 11.73 -18.04
C ASN A 231 9.73 11.66 -17.89
N SER A 232 9.15 10.48 -17.63
CA SER A 232 7.72 10.33 -17.30
C SER A 232 7.30 11.08 -16.03
N LYS A 233 8.25 11.44 -15.16
CA LYS A 233 8.05 12.20 -13.90
C LYS A 233 8.56 13.64 -13.98
N LYS A 234 8.98 14.11 -15.17
CA LYS A 234 9.45 15.48 -15.38
C LYS A 234 8.27 16.43 -15.51
N ILE A 235 8.30 17.50 -14.76
CA ILE A 235 7.33 18.62 -14.86
C ILE A 235 7.73 19.54 -16.02
#